data_49c0be7476ad1aff377841a0c9210c30
#
_entry.id   49c0be7476ad1aff377841a0c9210c30
#
_cell.length_a   1.000
_cell.length_b   1.000
_cell.length_c   1.000
_cell.angle_alpha   90.00
_cell.angle_beta   90.00
_cell.angle_gamma   90.00
#
_symmetry.space_group_name_H-M   'P 1'
#
loop_
_entity.id
_entity.type
_entity.pdbx_description
1 polymer ?
#
loop_
_entity_poly.entity_id
_entity_poly.type
_entity_poly.pdbx_seq_one_letter_code
_entity_poly.pdbx_strand_id
1 'polypeptide(L)'
;RSRGLGDVYKRQVPGIHNVSNALACIALCSEYGIQKHIIKSALLSFTGANRRFELVGSYENITIFDDYAHHPSEILATAKALKNKTYRQSWIIFQPHTYSRTKSLLDDFAKVLTNFDNIIVTDIYAARESNNYDISSIDLVNKIKSLGKDATYISSFDDIVKYVRERACPNDIILTVGAGTVTEIGRKILLK
;
A
#
# COMPACT_ATOMS: atom_id res chain seq x y z
N ARG A 1 9.50 -23.19 27.06
CA ARG A 1 8.81 -22.08 27.76
C ARG A 1 9.20 -20.78 27.06
N SER A 2 8.34 -20.26 26.18
CA SER A 2 8.55 -19.05 25.36
C SER A 2 8.27 -17.78 26.18
N ARG A 3 9.09 -17.45 27.15
CA ARG A 3 8.95 -16.20 27.93
C ARG A 3 9.43 -14.92 27.19
N GLY A 4 9.99 -15.04 25.99
CA GLY A 4 10.54 -13.90 25.24
C GLY A 4 9.68 -13.39 24.08
N LEU A 5 8.69 -14.12 23.61
CA LEU A 5 7.89 -13.77 22.43
C LEU A 5 6.64 -12.94 22.76
N GLY A 6 6.16 -12.96 24.02
CA GLY A 6 4.96 -12.21 24.41
C GLY A 6 5.07 -10.69 24.25
N ASP A 7 6.27 -10.13 24.41
CA ASP A 7 6.51 -8.70 24.26
C ASP A 7 6.67 -8.24 22.80
N VAL A 8 6.96 -9.17 21.88
CA VAL A 8 7.06 -8.88 20.43
C VAL A 8 5.69 -8.61 19.82
N TYR A 9 4.63 -9.14 20.40
CA TYR A 9 3.25 -8.92 19.91
C TYR A 9 2.64 -7.57 20.28
N LYS A 10 3.28 -6.76 21.10
CA LYS A 10 2.87 -5.37 21.40
C LYS A 10 3.39 -4.36 20.41
N ARG A 11 3.80 -4.79 19.21
CA ARG A 11 4.34 -3.90 18.17
C ARG A 11 3.25 -3.03 17.56
N GLN A 12 3.60 -1.79 17.28
CA GLN A 12 2.73 -0.81 16.63
C GLN A 12 2.54 -1.08 15.13
N VAL A 13 3.41 -1.90 14.53
CA VAL A 13 3.39 -2.21 13.08
C VAL A 13 2.61 -3.50 12.84
N PRO A 14 1.45 -3.45 12.17
CA PRO A 14 0.60 -4.62 11.92
C PRO A 14 1.19 -5.55 10.84
N GLY A 15 0.72 -6.80 10.83
CA GLY A 15 1.00 -7.80 9.79
C GLY A 15 1.96 -8.90 10.21
N ILE A 16 1.63 -10.15 9.85
CA ILE A 16 2.42 -11.34 10.16
C ILE A 16 3.84 -11.28 9.56
N HIS A 17 3.99 -10.67 8.38
CA HIS A 17 5.29 -10.46 7.75
C HIS A 17 6.22 -9.58 8.60
N ASN A 18 5.68 -8.62 9.36
CA ASN A 18 6.48 -7.81 10.27
C ASN A 18 6.92 -8.59 11.51
N VAL A 19 6.21 -9.63 11.90
CA VAL A 19 6.67 -10.58 12.93
C VAL A 19 7.88 -11.35 12.40
N SER A 20 7.81 -11.88 11.17
CA SER A 20 8.94 -12.57 10.53
C SER A 20 10.17 -11.68 10.38
N ASN A 21 9.97 -10.43 9.94
CA ASN A 21 11.05 -9.43 9.84
C ASN A 21 11.70 -9.16 11.21
N ALA A 22 10.89 -9.04 12.27
CA ALA A 22 11.41 -8.84 13.62
C ALA A 22 12.20 -10.04 14.12
N LEU A 23 11.75 -11.26 13.84
CA LEU A 23 12.48 -12.47 14.22
C LEU A 23 13.84 -12.54 13.49
N ALA A 24 13.88 -12.18 12.21
CA ALA A 24 15.14 -12.09 11.46
C ALA A 24 16.09 -11.04 12.05
N CYS A 25 15.57 -9.85 12.40
CA CYS A 25 16.37 -8.82 13.08
C CYS A 25 16.89 -9.29 14.43
N ILE A 26 16.06 -9.95 15.24
CA ILE A 26 16.45 -10.49 16.55
C ILE A 26 17.58 -11.52 16.38
N ALA A 27 17.43 -12.45 15.43
CA ALA A 27 18.42 -13.49 15.18
C ALA A 27 19.76 -12.87 14.76
N LEU A 28 19.72 -11.96 13.77
CA LEU A 28 20.93 -11.28 13.28
C LEU A 28 21.61 -10.45 14.37
N CYS A 29 20.87 -9.61 15.05
CA CYS A 29 21.43 -8.76 16.12
C CYS A 29 22.01 -9.60 17.29
N SER A 30 21.38 -10.73 17.60
CA SER A 30 21.90 -11.66 18.64
C SER A 30 23.20 -12.31 18.22
N GLU A 31 23.35 -12.69 16.94
CA GLU A 31 24.60 -13.24 16.39
C GLU A 31 25.75 -12.21 16.44
N TYR A 32 25.44 -10.94 16.20
CA TYR A 32 26.39 -9.84 16.37
C TYR A 32 26.63 -9.43 17.83
N GLY A 33 26.12 -10.17 18.80
CA GLY A 33 26.35 -9.95 20.24
C GLY A 33 25.62 -8.73 20.84
N ILE A 34 24.63 -8.17 20.13
CA ILE A 34 23.85 -7.05 20.63
C ILE A 34 22.97 -7.52 21.81
N GLN A 35 23.03 -6.78 22.92
CA GLN A 35 22.35 -7.15 24.14
C GLN A 35 20.81 -7.16 23.96
N LYS A 36 20.15 -8.15 24.55
CA LYS A 36 18.69 -8.39 24.38
C LYS A 36 17.82 -7.17 24.73
N HIS A 37 18.20 -6.40 25.76
CA HIS A 37 17.44 -5.21 26.15
C HIS A 37 17.50 -4.09 25.10
N ILE A 38 18.63 -3.95 24.38
CA ILE A 38 18.80 -2.98 23.29
C ILE A 38 17.93 -3.39 22.11
N ILE A 39 17.96 -4.67 21.72
CA ILE A 39 17.11 -5.23 20.65
C ILE A 39 15.63 -5.00 20.99
N LYS A 40 15.22 -5.31 22.22
CA LYS A 40 13.84 -5.11 22.70
C LYS A 40 13.44 -3.64 22.62
N SER A 41 14.27 -2.72 23.11
CA SER A 41 14.00 -1.29 23.08
C SER A 41 13.85 -0.77 21.66
N ALA A 42 14.76 -1.13 20.75
CA ALA A 42 14.70 -0.74 19.35
C ALA A 42 13.43 -1.27 18.66
N LEU A 43 13.03 -2.51 18.91
CA LEU A 43 11.81 -3.09 18.34
C LEU A 43 10.52 -2.45 18.89
N LEU A 44 10.53 -1.99 20.16
CA LEU A 44 9.39 -1.29 20.76
C LEU A 44 9.25 0.15 20.26
N SER A 45 10.36 0.81 19.96
CA SER A 45 10.37 2.17 19.40
C SER A 45 10.15 2.22 17.90
N PHE A 46 10.22 1.08 17.20
CA PHE A 46 10.05 1.02 15.75
C PHE A 46 8.60 1.22 15.35
N THR A 47 8.33 2.34 14.68
CA THR A 47 6.98 2.75 14.23
C THR A 47 6.63 2.27 12.82
N GLY A 48 7.53 1.57 12.15
CA GLY A 48 7.38 1.10 10.77
C GLY A 48 8.38 1.75 9.82
N ALA A 49 8.48 1.21 8.62
CA ALA A 49 9.20 1.86 7.53
C ALA A 49 8.25 2.82 6.81
N ASN A 50 8.78 3.94 6.34
CA ASN A 50 8.02 4.87 5.50
C ASN A 50 7.39 4.13 4.32
N ARG A 51 6.21 4.53 3.92
CA ARG A 51 5.49 3.95 2.80
C ARG A 51 5.22 2.44 2.96
N ARG A 52 4.98 1.93 4.19
CA ARG A 52 4.56 0.55 4.47
C ARG A 52 3.29 0.57 5.30
N PHE A 53 2.13 0.71 4.63
CA PHE A 53 0.83 0.97 5.23
C PHE A 53 0.91 2.15 6.22
N GLU A 54 1.63 3.19 5.81
CA GLU A 54 1.94 4.38 6.60
C GLU A 54 0.72 5.28 6.69
N LEU A 55 0.36 5.70 7.90
CA LEU A 55 -0.66 6.74 8.08
C LEU A 55 -0.10 8.10 7.65
N VAL A 56 -0.64 8.65 6.58
CA VAL A 56 -0.26 9.97 6.05
C VAL A 56 -0.99 11.08 6.81
N GLY A 57 -2.27 10.84 7.15
CA GLY A 57 -3.09 11.80 7.89
C GLY A 57 -4.58 11.52 7.74
N SER A 58 -5.38 12.51 8.16
CA SER A 58 -6.84 12.47 8.02
C SER A 58 -7.37 13.81 7.52
N TYR A 59 -8.38 13.78 6.66
CA TYR A 59 -9.10 14.92 6.11
C TYR A 59 -10.61 14.64 6.20
N GLU A 60 -11.38 15.51 6.84
CA GLU A 60 -12.85 15.37 6.99
C GLU A 60 -13.29 13.97 7.46
N ASN A 61 -12.59 13.42 8.43
CA ASN A 61 -12.79 12.06 8.95
C ASN A 61 -12.55 10.93 7.91
N ILE A 62 -11.82 11.22 6.85
CA ILE A 62 -11.29 10.25 5.88
C ILE A 62 -9.85 9.97 6.25
N THR A 63 -9.47 8.71 6.38
CA THR A 63 -8.10 8.32 6.74
C THR A 63 -7.29 7.99 5.50
N ILE A 64 -6.06 8.52 5.41
CA ILE A 64 -5.19 8.35 4.23
C ILE A 64 -3.97 7.55 4.64
N PHE A 65 -3.70 6.47 3.90
CA PHE A 65 -2.51 5.64 4.02
C PHE A 65 -1.68 5.66 2.74
N ASP A 66 -0.36 5.47 2.86
CA ASP A 66 0.56 5.24 1.74
C ASP A 66 1.24 3.88 1.87
N ASP A 67 1.35 3.17 0.74
CA ASP A 67 2.02 1.88 0.69
C ASP A 67 2.90 1.77 -0.56
N TYR A 68 4.13 1.34 -0.36
CA TYR A 68 5.11 1.12 -1.43
C TYR A 68 4.83 -0.16 -2.25
N ALA A 69 3.79 -0.90 -1.91
CA ALA A 69 3.40 -2.14 -2.58
C ALA A 69 3.31 -1.95 -4.10
N HIS A 70 4.02 -2.78 -4.85
CA HIS A 70 4.12 -2.70 -6.30
C HIS A 70 4.16 -4.09 -6.96
N HIS A 71 3.88 -5.14 -6.21
CA HIS A 71 3.69 -6.50 -6.66
C HIS A 71 2.32 -7.01 -6.19
N PRO A 72 1.60 -7.87 -6.96
CA PRO A 72 0.26 -8.34 -6.57
C PRO A 72 0.19 -8.95 -5.17
N SER A 73 1.22 -9.72 -4.76
CA SER A 73 1.29 -10.30 -3.42
C SER A 73 1.40 -9.26 -2.30
N GLU A 74 2.10 -8.14 -2.55
CA GLU A 74 2.22 -7.02 -1.60
C GLU A 74 0.88 -6.27 -1.49
N ILE A 75 0.22 -5.98 -2.63
CA ILE A 75 -1.11 -5.34 -2.65
C ILE A 75 -2.14 -6.22 -1.93
N LEU A 76 -2.05 -7.55 -2.08
CA LEU A 76 -2.90 -8.47 -1.33
C LEU A 76 -2.64 -8.40 0.17
N ALA A 77 -1.38 -8.24 0.59
CA ALA A 77 -1.04 -8.05 2.00
C ALA A 77 -1.61 -6.73 2.55
N THR A 78 -1.54 -5.65 1.76
CA THR A 78 -2.17 -4.35 2.07
C THR A 78 -3.68 -4.48 2.21
N ALA A 79 -4.36 -5.18 1.28
CA ALA A 79 -5.79 -5.43 1.36
C ALA A 79 -6.19 -6.25 2.61
N LYS A 80 -5.36 -7.23 3.00
CA LYS A 80 -5.56 -8.01 4.23
C LYS A 80 -5.35 -7.16 5.49
N ALA A 81 -4.36 -6.28 5.51
CA ALA A 81 -4.13 -5.36 6.62
C ALA A 81 -5.29 -4.39 6.80
N LEU A 82 -5.89 -3.94 5.70
CA LEU A 82 -7.05 -3.07 5.69
C LEU A 82 -8.28 -3.72 6.35
N LYS A 83 -8.51 -5.02 6.15
CA LYS A 83 -9.64 -5.76 6.74
C LYS A 83 -9.65 -5.74 8.28
N ASN A 84 -8.54 -5.42 8.93
CA ASN A 84 -8.45 -5.28 10.39
C ASN A 84 -8.84 -3.89 10.89
N LYS A 85 -9.31 -3.00 10.00
CA LYS A 85 -9.74 -1.64 10.32
C LYS A 85 -11.24 -1.49 10.09
N THR A 86 -11.86 -0.59 10.84
CA THR A 86 -13.27 -0.21 10.63
C THR A 86 -13.32 0.97 9.68
N TYR A 87 -14.04 0.86 8.59
CA TYR A 87 -14.24 1.91 7.59
C TYR A 87 -15.56 1.71 6.84
N ARG A 88 -16.03 2.74 6.13
CA ARG A 88 -17.22 2.69 5.27
C ARG A 88 -16.91 2.07 3.91
N GLN A 89 -15.97 2.66 3.18
CA GLN A 89 -15.46 2.18 1.90
C GLN A 89 -13.95 2.37 1.79
N SER A 90 -13.33 1.51 1.03
CA SER A 90 -11.91 1.55 0.69
C SER A 90 -11.71 2.13 -0.70
N TRP A 91 -10.74 3.04 -0.81
CA TRP A 91 -10.26 3.62 -2.06
C TRP A 91 -8.81 3.20 -2.27
N ILE A 92 -8.50 2.68 -3.45
CA ILE A 92 -7.11 2.49 -3.86
C ILE A 92 -6.78 3.38 -5.05
N ILE A 93 -5.71 4.16 -4.92
CA ILE A 93 -5.10 4.93 -6.00
C ILE A 93 -3.80 4.20 -6.33
N PHE A 94 -3.83 3.42 -7.41
CA PHE A 94 -2.72 2.54 -7.77
C PHE A 94 -1.91 3.13 -8.93
N GLN A 95 -0.59 3.20 -8.74
CA GLN A 95 0.37 3.50 -9.78
C GLN A 95 1.15 2.25 -10.13
N PRO A 96 0.90 1.61 -11.28
CA PRO A 96 1.70 0.48 -11.73
C PRO A 96 3.17 0.90 -11.87
N HIS A 97 4.09 0.01 -11.53
CA HIS A 97 5.53 0.30 -11.59
C HIS A 97 6.19 -0.60 -12.61
N THR A 98 6.75 0.01 -13.65
CA THR A 98 7.34 -0.50 -14.88
C THR A 98 6.35 -1.16 -15.86
N TYR A 99 6.61 -0.97 -17.15
CA TYR A 99 5.78 -1.55 -18.21
C TYR A 99 5.90 -3.06 -18.25
N SER A 100 7.13 -3.60 -18.13
CA SER A 100 7.40 -5.04 -18.15
C SER A 100 6.62 -5.80 -17.08
N ARG A 101 6.65 -5.29 -15.84
CA ARG A 101 5.91 -5.90 -14.71
C ARG A 101 4.42 -5.77 -14.90
N THR A 102 3.93 -4.61 -15.33
CA THR A 102 2.51 -4.38 -15.56
C THR A 102 1.96 -5.36 -16.58
N LYS A 103 2.68 -5.59 -17.69
CA LYS A 103 2.29 -6.54 -18.71
C LYS A 103 2.33 -7.99 -18.21
N SER A 104 3.43 -8.39 -17.59
CA SER A 104 3.62 -9.79 -17.17
C SER A 104 2.68 -10.23 -16.05
N LEU A 105 2.20 -9.30 -15.21
CA LEU A 105 1.35 -9.55 -14.05
C LEU A 105 -0.04 -8.92 -14.18
N LEU A 106 -0.49 -8.60 -15.40
CA LEU A 106 -1.73 -7.86 -15.65
C LEU A 106 -2.94 -8.52 -14.98
N ASP A 107 -3.08 -9.83 -15.16
CA ASP A 107 -4.19 -10.60 -14.60
C ASP A 107 -4.15 -10.66 -13.07
N ASP A 108 -2.98 -10.80 -12.50
CA ASP A 108 -2.78 -10.84 -11.05
C ASP A 108 -3.05 -9.48 -10.42
N PHE A 109 -2.58 -8.39 -11.05
CA PHE A 109 -2.93 -7.03 -10.62
C PHE A 109 -4.42 -6.79 -10.68
N ALA A 110 -5.08 -7.11 -11.79
CA ALA A 110 -6.52 -6.92 -11.92
C ALA A 110 -7.26 -7.66 -10.81
N LYS A 111 -6.93 -8.95 -10.59
CA LYS A 111 -7.54 -9.78 -9.56
C LYS A 111 -7.36 -9.24 -8.15
N VAL A 112 -6.15 -8.78 -7.79
CA VAL A 112 -5.91 -8.31 -6.42
C VAL A 112 -6.56 -6.96 -6.15
N LEU A 113 -6.63 -6.09 -7.17
CA LEU A 113 -7.26 -4.78 -7.05
C LEU A 113 -8.78 -4.87 -6.81
N THR A 114 -9.46 -5.95 -7.22
CA THR A 114 -10.89 -6.15 -6.93
C THR A 114 -11.22 -6.27 -5.43
N ASN A 115 -10.21 -6.39 -4.56
CA ASN A 115 -10.43 -6.38 -3.10
C ASN A 115 -10.79 -5.01 -2.53
N PHE A 116 -10.70 -3.94 -3.31
CA PHE A 116 -11.04 -2.58 -2.89
C PHE A 116 -12.39 -2.14 -3.46
N ASP A 117 -13.07 -1.22 -2.77
CA ASP A 117 -14.40 -0.76 -3.19
C ASP A 117 -14.33 0.19 -4.37
N ASN A 118 -13.42 1.15 -4.33
CA ASN A 118 -13.19 2.16 -5.36
C ASN A 118 -11.76 2.07 -5.87
N ILE A 119 -11.59 1.91 -7.18
CA ILE A 119 -10.29 1.66 -7.80
C ILE A 119 -9.98 2.76 -8.80
N ILE A 120 -8.89 3.49 -8.54
CA ILE A 120 -8.31 4.48 -9.46
C ILE A 120 -6.94 3.97 -9.87
N VAL A 121 -6.67 3.94 -11.17
CA VAL A 121 -5.35 3.60 -11.73
C VAL A 121 -4.82 4.83 -12.44
N THR A 122 -3.59 5.25 -12.12
CA THR A 122 -2.89 6.33 -12.81
C THR A 122 -1.86 5.78 -13.78
N ASP A 123 -1.12 6.66 -14.47
CA ASP A 123 -0.11 6.26 -15.43
C ASP A 123 0.93 5.31 -14.85
N ILE A 124 1.43 4.41 -15.69
CA ILE A 124 2.53 3.52 -15.33
C ILE A 124 3.77 4.38 -15.03
N TYR A 125 4.35 4.21 -13.85
CA TYR A 125 5.65 4.79 -13.53
C TYR A 125 6.74 3.97 -14.24
N ALA A 126 7.28 4.56 -15.30
CA ALA A 126 8.23 3.87 -16.20
C ALA A 126 9.56 3.50 -15.51
N ALA A 127 9.98 4.26 -14.48
CA ALA A 127 11.30 4.18 -13.88
C ALA A 127 12.41 4.38 -14.94
N ARG A 128 13.08 3.31 -15.35
CA ARG A 128 14.14 3.35 -16.39
C ARG A 128 13.73 2.64 -17.68
N GLU A 129 12.47 2.20 -17.79
CA GLU A 129 11.99 1.49 -18.97
C GLU A 129 11.42 2.45 -20.01
N SER A 130 11.61 2.09 -21.28
CA SER A 130 10.83 2.64 -22.39
C SER A 130 9.60 1.77 -22.61
N ASN A 131 8.49 2.35 -23.13
CA ASN A 131 7.28 1.56 -23.39
C ASN A 131 7.42 0.73 -24.69
N ASN A 132 8.21 -0.33 -24.62
CA ASN A 132 8.38 -1.29 -25.71
C ASN A 132 7.44 -2.50 -25.53
N TYR A 133 6.53 -2.47 -24.57
CA TYR A 133 5.72 -3.61 -24.18
C TYR A 133 4.28 -3.53 -24.67
N ASP A 134 3.90 -2.43 -25.30
CA ASP A 134 2.53 -2.18 -25.76
C ASP A 134 1.51 -2.46 -24.66
N ILE A 135 1.66 -1.74 -23.54
CA ILE A 135 0.81 -1.83 -22.34
C ILE A 135 0.57 -0.44 -21.76
N SER A 136 -0.63 -0.21 -21.29
CA SER A 136 -1.05 1.02 -20.63
C SER A 136 -1.83 0.72 -19.33
N SER A 137 -2.04 1.74 -18.52
CA SER A 137 -2.92 1.63 -17.36
C SER A 137 -4.39 1.39 -17.74
N ILE A 138 -4.78 1.78 -18.96
CA ILE A 138 -6.13 1.53 -19.49
C ILE A 138 -6.37 0.03 -19.68
N ASP A 139 -5.35 -0.73 -20.10
CA ASP A 139 -5.46 -2.18 -20.23
C ASP A 139 -5.73 -2.85 -18.87
N LEU A 140 -5.09 -2.36 -17.80
CA LEU A 140 -5.34 -2.83 -16.45
C LEU A 140 -6.78 -2.49 -16.00
N VAL A 141 -7.23 -1.27 -16.26
CA VAL A 141 -8.63 -0.85 -15.96
C VAL A 141 -9.63 -1.72 -16.70
N ASN A 142 -9.41 -1.95 -18.00
CA ASN A 142 -10.28 -2.83 -18.81
C ASN A 142 -10.29 -4.26 -18.26
N LYS A 143 -9.14 -4.76 -17.84
CA LYS A 143 -9.04 -6.09 -17.22
C LYS A 143 -9.82 -6.18 -15.91
N ILE A 144 -9.71 -5.17 -15.03
CA ILE A 144 -10.48 -5.10 -13.79
C ILE A 144 -11.99 -5.10 -14.09
N LYS A 145 -12.42 -4.30 -15.08
CA LYS A 145 -13.83 -4.25 -15.50
C LYS A 145 -14.31 -5.59 -16.03
N SER A 146 -13.48 -6.33 -16.76
CA SER A 146 -13.82 -7.68 -17.25
C SER A 146 -14.04 -8.70 -16.12
N LEU A 147 -13.52 -8.43 -14.91
CA LEU A 147 -13.75 -9.21 -13.71
C LEU A 147 -15.02 -8.77 -12.93
N GLY A 148 -15.82 -7.87 -13.50
CA GLY A 148 -17.06 -7.37 -12.90
C GLY A 148 -16.87 -6.30 -11.82
N LYS A 149 -15.70 -5.68 -11.73
CA LYS A 149 -15.40 -4.61 -10.76
C LYS A 149 -15.15 -3.29 -11.48
N ASP A 150 -15.74 -2.21 -10.97
CA ASP A 150 -15.54 -0.89 -11.57
C ASP A 150 -14.16 -0.34 -11.23
N ALA A 151 -13.53 0.34 -12.19
CA ALA A 151 -12.25 1.00 -12.04
C ALA A 151 -12.18 2.22 -12.97
N THR A 152 -11.47 3.26 -12.54
CA THR A 152 -11.32 4.51 -13.29
C THR A 152 -9.84 4.77 -13.57
N TYR A 153 -9.52 5.13 -14.81
CA TYR A 153 -8.21 5.63 -15.16
C TYR A 153 -8.21 7.16 -15.09
N ILE A 154 -7.24 7.73 -14.37
CA ILE A 154 -7.01 9.17 -14.29
C ILE A 154 -5.48 9.41 -14.30
N SER A 155 -4.98 10.12 -15.31
CA SER A 155 -3.54 10.40 -15.45
C SER A 155 -3.08 11.49 -14.48
N SER A 156 -3.80 12.61 -14.42
CA SER A 156 -3.43 13.78 -13.63
C SER A 156 -3.64 13.55 -12.13
N PHE A 157 -2.61 13.79 -11.33
CA PHE A 157 -2.71 13.71 -9.87
C PHE A 157 -3.67 14.75 -9.28
N ASP A 158 -3.75 15.93 -9.86
CA ASP A 158 -4.67 16.97 -9.40
C ASP A 158 -6.12 16.60 -9.71
N ASP A 159 -6.38 15.96 -10.86
CA ASP A 159 -7.71 15.43 -11.18
C ASP A 159 -8.09 14.25 -10.27
N ILE A 160 -7.12 13.39 -9.88
CA ILE A 160 -7.35 12.34 -8.89
C ILE A 160 -7.76 12.97 -7.55
N VAL A 161 -7.02 13.97 -7.07
CA VAL A 161 -7.33 14.67 -5.82
C VAL A 161 -8.74 15.25 -5.86
N LYS A 162 -9.10 15.96 -6.94
CA LYS A 162 -10.43 16.51 -7.15
C LYS A 162 -11.49 15.41 -7.15
N TYR A 163 -11.29 14.36 -7.93
CA TYR A 163 -12.22 13.23 -8.05
C TYR A 163 -12.51 12.57 -6.71
N VAL A 164 -11.46 12.34 -5.91
CA VAL A 164 -11.56 11.71 -4.60
C VAL A 164 -12.27 12.62 -3.60
N ARG A 165 -11.91 13.91 -3.55
CA ARG A 165 -12.53 14.89 -2.63
C ARG A 165 -14.04 15.07 -2.89
N GLU A 166 -14.46 14.97 -4.14
CA GLU A 166 -15.88 15.11 -4.51
C GLU A 166 -16.71 13.88 -4.14
N ARG A 167 -16.10 12.71 -3.94
CA ARG A 167 -16.80 11.42 -3.83
C ARG A 167 -16.55 10.65 -2.54
N ALA A 168 -15.38 10.81 -1.94
CA ALA A 168 -15.09 10.17 -0.67
C ALA A 168 -15.91 10.79 0.45
N CYS A 169 -16.38 9.96 1.37
CA CYS A 169 -17.23 10.37 2.49
C CYS A 169 -16.53 10.09 3.82
N PRO A 170 -16.98 10.73 4.91
CA PRO A 170 -16.48 10.45 6.25
C PRO A 170 -16.46 8.94 6.56
N ASN A 171 -15.41 8.48 7.24
CA ASN A 171 -15.09 7.10 7.55
C ASN A 171 -14.63 6.24 6.34
N ASP A 172 -14.34 6.84 5.19
CA ASP A 172 -13.61 6.15 4.13
C ASP A 172 -12.12 6.03 4.46
N ILE A 173 -11.48 5.02 3.87
CA ILE A 173 -10.02 4.90 3.84
C ILE A 173 -9.54 5.05 2.41
N ILE A 174 -8.55 5.93 2.22
CA ILE A 174 -7.86 6.12 0.95
C ILE A 174 -6.45 5.56 1.07
N LEU A 175 -6.04 4.75 0.10
CA LEU A 175 -4.67 4.23 0.00
C LEU A 175 -4.04 4.72 -1.29
N THR A 176 -2.87 5.35 -1.20
CA THR A 176 -1.96 5.54 -2.32
C THR A 176 -1.00 4.37 -2.37
N VAL A 177 -0.94 3.65 -3.50
CA VAL A 177 -0.22 2.38 -3.59
C VAL A 177 0.66 2.35 -4.84
N GLY A 178 1.96 2.10 -4.64
CA GLY A 178 2.94 2.01 -5.73
C GLY A 178 4.33 2.47 -5.32
N ALA A 179 5.34 2.06 -6.07
CA ALA A 179 6.75 2.41 -5.81
C ALA A 179 7.19 3.75 -6.45
N GLY A 180 6.31 4.39 -7.20
CA GLY A 180 6.59 5.68 -7.87
C GLY A 180 6.16 6.90 -7.05
N THR A 181 5.68 7.92 -7.79
CA THR A 181 5.33 9.24 -7.26
C THR A 181 3.92 9.33 -6.67
N VAL A 182 3.12 8.27 -6.73
CA VAL A 182 1.72 8.22 -6.25
C VAL A 182 1.57 8.67 -4.78
N THR A 183 2.61 8.53 -3.97
CA THR A 183 2.66 9.02 -2.57
C THR A 183 2.34 10.51 -2.45
N GLU A 184 2.61 11.31 -3.50
CA GLU A 184 2.32 12.74 -3.51
C GLU A 184 0.82 13.03 -3.44
N ILE A 185 -0.01 12.14 -3.99
CA ILE A 185 -1.47 12.29 -4.03
C ILE A 185 -2.04 12.30 -2.60
N GLY A 186 -1.60 11.39 -1.74
CA GLY A 186 -2.04 11.33 -0.35
C GLY A 186 -1.77 12.63 0.39
N ARG A 187 -0.60 13.24 0.18
CA ARG A 187 -0.22 14.54 0.75
C ARG A 187 -1.05 15.68 0.16
N LYS A 188 -1.28 15.67 -1.16
CA LYS A 188 -2.11 16.70 -1.85
C LYS A 188 -3.57 16.66 -1.37
N ILE A 189 -4.12 15.49 -1.04
CA ILE A 189 -5.48 15.38 -0.49
C ILE A 189 -5.57 16.08 0.89
N LEU A 190 -4.50 16.08 1.69
CA LEU A 190 -4.46 16.75 2.99
C LEU A 190 -4.30 18.27 2.90
N LEU A 191 -3.70 18.78 1.84
CA LEU A 191 -3.54 20.22 1.62
C LEU A 191 -4.89 20.83 1.20
N LYS A 192 -5.30 21.93 1.87
CA LYS A 192 -6.53 22.67 1.52
C LYS A 192 -6.36 23.47 0.25
#